data_52a94ae5dc1f9da14a8fb92d9e4995e0
#
_entry.id   52a94ae5dc1f9da14a8fb92d9e4995e0
#
_cell.length_a   1.000
_cell.length_b   1.000
_cell.length_c   1.000
_cell.angle_alpha   90.00
_cell.angle_beta   90.00
_cell.angle_gamma   90.00
#
_symmetry.space_group_name_H-M   'P 1'
#
loop_
_entity.id
_entity.type
_entity.pdbx_description
1 polymer ?
#
loop_
_entity_poly.entity_id
_entity_poly.type
_entity_poly.pdbx_seq_one_letter_code
_entity_poly.pdbx_strand_id
1 'polypeptide(L)'
;SAKVADKPTSSDAYYVFNDDEGGFVIISGDDAVSTPVLGYSTTGRFDMASIPDGMRDLLTDYERQIASIEPLPYETSASTRAVGEKKIETAQWGQSFPYNKYCPDNCPTGCVATATAIIMRHYGYPATGRGSNSYTCSYTGTTLSANFSKSKYDWKSMPMDDGTNSHDQAYDGVARLMSDIGIAVGMNY
;
A
#
# COMPACT_ATOMS: atom_id res chain seq x y z
N SER A 1 17.56 5.69 -25.60
CA SER A 1 18.64 5.72 -24.62
C SER A 1 18.22 6.64 -23.48
N ALA A 2 18.00 6.08 -22.30
CA ALA A 2 17.63 6.83 -21.11
C ALA A 2 18.73 7.88 -20.83
N LYS A 3 18.38 9.14 -20.83
CA LYS A 3 19.26 10.20 -20.36
C LYS A 3 19.13 10.28 -18.85
N VAL A 4 20.28 10.34 -18.17
CA VAL A 4 20.36 10.56 -16.73
C VAL A 4 19.65 11.86 -16.41
N ALA A 5 18.53 11.78 -15.73
CA ALA A 5 17.80 12.92 -15.24
C ALA A 5 18.39 13.40 -13.91
N ASP A 6 18.19 14.65 -13.61
CA ASP A 6 18.74 15.42 -12.52
C ASP A 6 18.83 14.65 -11.20
N LYS A 7 20.06 14.57 -10.66
CA LYS A 7 20.33 14.05 -9.32
C LYS A 7 19.53 14.88 -8.31
N PRO A 8 18.74 14.28 -7.43
CA PRO A 8 18.11 15.01 -6.35
C PRO A 8 19.19 15.64 -5.47
N THR A 9 19.01 16.88 -5.13
CA THR A 9 20.04 17.82 -4.72
C THR A 9 20.63 17.59 -3.31
N SER A 10 20.31 16.53 -2.58
CA SER A 10 20.76 16.43 -1.19
C SER A 10 21.08 15.05 -0.62
N SER A 11 20.74 13.94 -1.27
CA SER A 11 21.15 12.63 -0.75
C SER A 11 21.53 11.66 -1.86
N ASP A 12 22.57 10.84 -1.58
CA ASP A 12 22.94 9.73 -2.45
C ASP A 12 22.01 8.51 -2.27
N ALA A 13 20.92 8.69 -1.50
CA ALA A 13 20.03 7.61 -1.11
C ALA A 13 19.19 7.07 -2.29
N TYR A 14 18.86 7.88 -3.26
CA TYR A 14 18.11 7.45 -4.45
C TYR A 14 18.39 8.33 -5.68
N TYR A 15 18.09 7.77 -6.85
CA TYR A 15 18.16 8.44 -8.15
C TYR A 15 16.80 8.42 -8.82
N VAL A 16 16.47 9.50 -9.54
CA VAL A 16 15.26 9.60 -10.35
C VAL A 16 15.63 9.66 -11.83
N PHE A 17 14.99 8.83 -12.62
CA PHE A 17 15.13 8.82 -14.09
C PHE A 17 13.77 9.14 -14.68
N ASN A 18 13.67 10.23 -15.43
CA ASN A 18 12.50 10.60 -16.20
C ASN A 18 12.63 10.10 -17.64
N ASP A 19 11.54 9.63 -18.22
CA ASP A 19 11.47 9.27 -19.63
C ASP A 19 11.00 10.48 -20.45
N ASP A 20 11.58 10.68 -21.64
CA ASP A 20 11.22 11.77 -22.54
C ASP A 20 9.79 11.60 -23.14
N GLU A 21 9.30 10.36 -23.22
CA GLU A 21 7.94 10.04 -23.68
C GLU A 21 6.90 10.10 -22.56
N GLY A 22 7.33 10.35 -21.35
CA GLY A 22 6.53 10.41 -20.12
C GLY A 22 6.70 9.17 -19.27
N GLY A 23 6.70 9.41 -17.96
CA GLY A 23 6.99 8.42 -16.93
C GLY A 23 8.29 8.71 -16.20
N PHE A 24 8.48 8.01 -15.07
CA PHE A 24 9.71 8.09 -14.29
C PHE A 24 9.92 6.83 -13.48
N VAL A 25 11.16 6.61 -13.03
CA VAL A 25 11.51 5.57 -12.05
C VAL A 25 12.41 6.16 -10.97
N ILE A 26 12.20 5.73 -9.73
CA ILE A 26 13.00 6.07 -8.56
C ILE A 26 13.75 4.80 -8.14
N ILE A 27 15.08 4.88 -8.09
CA ILE A 27 15.93 3.74 -7.79
C ILE A 27 16.78 4.07 -6.57
N SER A 28 16.97 3.09 -5.66
CA SER A 28 17.91 3.23 -4.54
C SER A 28 19.32 3.56 -5.00
N GLY A 29 19.98 4.43 -4.26
CA GLY A 29 21.40 4.74 -4.43
C GLY A 29 22.33 3.75 -3.71
N ASP A 30 21.80 2.81 -2.93
CA ASP A 30 22.56 1.83 -2.18
C ASP A 30 22.28 0.41 -2.67
N ASP A 31 23.34 -0.34 -2.98
CA ASP A 31 23.26 -1.71 -3.51
C ASP A 31 22.82 -2.74 -2.45
N ALA A 32 22.85 -2.39 -1.17
CA ALA A 32 22.37 -3.24 -0.08
C ALA A 32 20.83 -3.29 0.00
N VAL A 33 20.14 -2.40 -0.71
CA VAL A 33 18.67 -2.41 -0.77
C VAL A 33 18.19 -3.58 -1.62
N SER A 34 17.47 -4.51 -1.00
CA SER A 34 17.00 -5.74 -1.65
C SER A 34 16.02 -5.52 -2.80
N THR A 35 15.31 -4.38 -2.79
CA THR A 35 14.37 -3.97 -3.84
C THR A 35 14.80 -2.60 -4.35
N PRO A 36 15.67 -2.52 -5.37
CA PRO A 36 16.27 -1.26 -5.79
C PRO A 36 15.28 -0.28 -6.41
N VAL A 37 14.18 -0.74 -7.02
CA VAL A 37 13.12 0.14 -7.54
C VAL A 37 12.23 0.56 -6.40
N LEU A 38 12.32 1.83 -5.98
CA LEU A 38 11.55 2.43 -4.89
C LEU A 38 10.16 2.91 -5.34
N GLY A 39 10.02 3.25 -6.61
CA GLY A 39 8.76 3.68 -7.19
C GLY A 39 8.88 3.97 -8.68
N TYR A 40 7.74 3.97 -9.39
CA TYR A 40 7.70 4.35 -10.80
C TYR A 40 6.31 4.85 -11.20
N SER A 41 6.27 5.57 -12.31
CA SER A 41 5.05 5.90 -13.03
C SER A 41 5.27 5.70 -14.52
N THR A 42 4.25 5.27 -15.24
CA THR A 42 4.25 5.15 -16.69
C THR A 42 3.81 6.43 -17.41
N THR A 43 3.43 7.46 -16.64
CA THR A 43 2.96 8.74 -17.18
C THR A 43 3.50 9.90 -16.34
N GLY A 44 3.47 11.10 -16.90
CA GLY A 44 3.91 12.31 -16.22
C GLY A 44 5.44 12.43 -16.13
N ARG A 45 5.90 13.35 -15.30
CA ARG A 45 7.31 13.61 -15.05
C ARG A 45 7.52 13.87 -13.57
N PHE A 46 8.56 13.32 -12.99
CA PHE A 46 8.93 13.62 -11.62
C PHE A 46 9.67 14.96 -11.57
N ASP A 47 9.17 15.88 -10.75
CA ASP A 47 9.80 17.15 -10.45
C ASP A 47 9.70 17.41 -8.94
N MET A 48 10.86 17.46 -8.29
CA MET A 48 10.97 17.63 -6.83
C MET A 48 10.29 18.90 -6.32
N ALA A 49 10.18 19.93 -7.14
CA ALA A 49 9.53 21.19 -6.76
C ALA A 49 8.01 21.07 -6.70
N SER A 50 7.41 20.12 -7.43
CA SER A 50 5.97 19.99 -7.62
C SER A 50 5.36 18.70 -7.06
N ILE A 51 6.17 17.81 -6.42
CA ILE A 51 5.64 16.59 -5.82
C ILE A 51 4.72 16.90 -4.63
N PRO A 52 3.65 16.10 -4.43
CA PRO A 52 2.80 16.20 -3.24
C PRO A 52 3.58 15.98 -1.93
N ASP A 53 3.11 16.59 -0.84
CA ASP A 53 3.75 16.47 0.48
C ASP A 53 3.89 15.01 0.92
N GLY A 54 2.86 14.17 0.72
CA GLY A 54 2.95 12.75 1.04
C GLY A 54 4.03 11.99 0.26
N MET A 55 4.34 12.38 -0.97
CA MET A 55 5.46 11.82 -1.73
C MET A 55 6.80 12.30 -1.15
N ARG A 56 6.86 13.56 -0.71
CA ARG A 56 8.05 14.12 -0.06
C ARG A 56 8.37 13.40 1.26
N ASP A 57 7.33 13.15 2.06
CA ASP A 57 7.47 12.41 3.31
C ASP A 57 7.96 10.98 3.06
N LEU A 58 7.39 10.29 2.05
CA LEU A 58 7.81 8.94 1.66
C LEU A 58 9.29 8.91 1.23
N LEU A 59 9.73 9.86 0.43
CA LEU A 59 11.13 9.93 0.00
C LEU A 59 12.06 10.22 1.18
N THR A 60 11.66 11.06 2.13
CA THR A 60 12.40 11.30 3.37
C THR A 60 12.51 10.05 4.22
N ASP A 61 11.46 9.23 4.26
CA ASP A 61 11.50 7.94 4.95
C ASP A 61 12.45 6.95 4.25
N TYR A 62 12.46 6.90 2.93
CA TYR A 62 13.44 6.09 2.18
C TYR A 62 14.89 6.53 2.47
N GLU A 63 15.16 7.85 2.46
CA GLU A 63 16.48 8.38 2.82
C GLU A 63 16.93 7.90 4.20
N ARG A 64 16.04 7.98 5.19
CA ARG A 64 16.32 7.54 6.55
C ARG A 64 16.56 6.04 6.65
N GLN A 65 15.74 5.23 5.97
CA GLN A 65 15.87 3.77 5.96
C GLN A 65 17.17 3.34 5.28
N ILE A 66 17.49 3.92 4.11
CA ILE A 66 18.73 3.61 3.37
C ILE A 66 19.95 4.02 4.18
N ALA A 67 19.94 5.20 4.81
CA ALA A 67 21.02 5.65 5.67
C ALA A 67 21.22 4.78 6.93
N SER A 68 20.23 4.01 7.33
CA SER A 68 20.32 3.09 8.47
C SER A 68 20.79 1.68 8.10
N ILE A 69 20.99 1.39 6.82
CA ILE A 69 21.52 0.10 6.38
C ILE A 69 22.99 0.02 6.76
N GLU A 70 23.35 -0.92 7.64
CA GLU A 70 24.75 -1.20 7.91
C GLU A 70 25.43 -1.78 6.66
N PRO A 71 26.62 -1.30 6.28
CA PRO A 71 27.35 -1.87 5.16
C PRO A 71 27.57 -3.36 5.39
N LEU A 72 27.01 -4.20 4.52
CA LEU A 72 27.33 -5.63 4.55
C LEU A 72 28.83 -5.79 4.36
N PRO A 73 29.52 -6.66 5.12
CA PRO A 73 30.91 -6.97 4.87
C PRO A 73 31.03 -7.43 3.41
N TYR A 74 31.89 -6.74 2.66
CA TYR A 74 32.13 -6.93 1.24
C TYR A 74 32.54 -8.37 0.94
N GLU A 75 31.59 -9.21 0.61
CA GLU A 75 31.84 -10.46 -0.08
C GLU A 75 31.69 -10.21 -1.58
N THR A 76 32.85 -10.20 -2.29
CA THR A 76 32.90 -10.18 -3.74
C THR A 76 32.31 -11.46 -4.32
N SER A 77 31.03 -11.52 -4.42
CA SER A 77 30.36 -12.41 -5.35
C SER A 77 29.36 -11.58 -6.16
N ALA A 78 29.78 -11.22 -7.37
CA ALA A 78 28.90 -10.77 -8.42
C ALA A 78 27.92 -11.93 -8.74
N SER A 79 27.05 -12.21 -7.82
CA SER A 79 25.83 -12.95 -8.06
C SER A 79 24.87 -11.98 -8.70
N THR A 80 24.79 -12.00 -10.04
CA THR A 80 23.60 -11.59 -10.74
C THR A 80 22.45 -12.44 -10.19
N ARG A 81 21.92 -12.06 -9.01
CA ARG A 81 20.59 -12.50 -8.61
C ARG A 81 19.67 -11.91 -9.65
N ALA A 82 19.31 -12.74 -10.64
CA ALA A 82 18.06 -12.53 -11.34
C ALA A 82 17.01 -12.43 -10.22
N VAL A 83 16.58 -11.22 -9.93
CA VAL A 83 15.41 -10.96 -9.10
C VAL A 83 14.28 -11.53 -9.94
N GLY A 84 13.97 -12.81 -9.71
CA GLY A 84 12.76 -13.37 -10.26
C GLY A 84 11.64 -12.52 -9.71
N GLU A 85 10.95 -11.79 -10.57
CA GLU A 85 9.73 -11.10 -10.20
C GLU A 85 8.81 -12.14 -9.57
N LYS A 86 8.77 -12.15 -8.24
CA LYS A 86 7.75 -12.92 -7.52
C LYS A 86 6.48 -12.11 -7.68
N LYS A 87 5.72 -12.42 -8.74
CA LYS A 87 4.39 -11.84 -8.91
C LYS A 87 3.58 -12.17 -7.67
N ILE A 88 3.32 -11.16 -6.86
CA ILE A 88 2.45 -11.29 -5.69
C ILE A 88 1.03 -11.35 -6.24
N GLU A 89 0.36 -12.48 -6.03
CA GLU A 89 -1.05 -12.60 -6.35
C GLU A 89 -1.84 -11.81 -5.29
N THR A 90 -2.51 -10.76 -5.74
CA THR A 90 -3.32 -9.89 -4.88
C THR A 90 -4.79 -10.01 -5.21
N ALA A 91 -5.66 -9.86 -4.21
CA ALA A 91 -7.09 -9.79 -4.42
C ALA A 91 -7.47 -8.56 -5.26
N GLN A 92 -8.47 -8.72 -6.14
CA GLN A 92 -8.94 -7.66 -7.05
C GLN A 92 -10.15 -6.92 -6.46
N TRP A 93 -10.07 -6.56 -5.19
CA TRP A 93 -11.17 -5.95 -4.46
C TRP A 93 -11.30 -4.45 -4.73
N GLY A 94 -12.54 -4.01 -4.90
CA GLY A 94 -12.91 -2.61 -5.08
C GLY A 94 -13.33 -1.93 -3.78
N GLN A 95 -13.98 -0.76 -3.92
CA GLN A 95 -14.44 0.07 -2.79
C GLN A 95 -15.97 0.16 -2.70
N SER A 96 -16.67 -0.24 -3.75
CA SER A 96 -18.13 -0.21 -3.84
C SER A 96 -18.75 -1.53 -3.40
N PHE A 97 -20.06 -1.70 -3.59
CA PHE A 97 -20.74 -2.95 -3.26
C PHE A 97 -20.11 -4.15 -3.99
N PRO A 98 -19.86 -5.27 -3.31
CA PRO A 98 -20.28 -5.64 -1.94
C PRO A 98 -19.33 -5.23 -0.82
N TYR A 99 -18.17 -4.68 -1.14
CA TYR A 99 -17.09 -4.41 -0.19
C TYR A 99 -17.48 -3.39 0.89
N ASN A 100 -18.31 -2.42 0.55
CA ASN A 100 -18.76 -1.34 1.44
C ASN A 100 -20.05 -1.66 2.22
N LYS A 101 -20.52 -2.90 2.21
CA LYS A 101 -21.77 -3.34 2.84
C LYS A 101 -21.91 -2.91 4.30
N TYR A 102 -20.83 -2.76 5.02
CA TYR A 102 -20.81 -2.37 6.44
C TYR A 102 -20.23 -0.98 6.69
N CYS A 103 -20.01 -0.21 5.62
CA CYS A 103 -19.65 1.19 5.74
C CYS A 103 -20.90 2.06 5.99
N PRO A 104 -20.77 3.21 6.68
CA PRO A 104 -21.87 4.13 6.91
C PRO A 104 -22.49 4.58 5.56
N ASP A 105 -23.81 4.62 5.48
CA ASP A 105 -24.57 5.10 4.31
C ASP A 105 -24.12 4.49 2.97
N ASN A 106 -23.54 3.29 2.98
CA ASN A 106 -22.94 2.62 1.83
C ASN A 106 -21.87 3.47 1.10
N CYS A 107 -21.21 4.37 1.81
CA CYS A 107 -20.07 5.09 1.25
C CYS A 107 -18.94 4.12 0.85
N PRO A 108 -18.06 4.50 -0.08
CA PRO A 108 -16.91 3.68 -0.44
C PRO A 108 -16.05 3.33 0.77
N THR A 109 -15.44 2.15 0.77
CA THR A 109 -14.55 1.69 1.87
C THR A 109 -13.35 2.58 2.10
N GLY A 110 -12.93 3.37 1.11
CA GLY A 110 -11.73 4.18 1.11
C GLY A 110 -10.47 3.38 0.69
N CYS A 111 -9.55 4.07 0.02
CA CYS A 111 -8.36 3.45 -0.57
C CYS A 111 -7.45 2.80 0.49
N VAL A 112 -7.30 3.42 1.67
CA VAL A 112 -6.48 2.90 2.75
C VAL A 112 -7.04 1.58 3.28
N ALA A 113 -8.35 1.52 3.55
CA ALA A 113 -8.98 0.29 4.03
C ALA A 113 -8.88 -0.83 2.99
N THR A 114 -9.14 -0.53 1.72
CA THR A 114 -9.06 -1.50 0.62
C THR A 114 -7.64 -2.03 0.43
N ALA A 115 -6.65 -1.16 0.32
CA ALA A 115 -5.25 -1.56 0.15
C ALA A 115 -4.75 -2.41 1.33
N THR A 116 -5.07 -2.01 2.56
CA THR A 116 -4.72 -2.77 3.76
C THR A 116 -5.38 -4.14 3.77
N ALA A 117 -6.67 -4.23 3.41
CA ALA A 117 -7.39 -5.50 3.32
C ALA A 117 -6.75 -6.46 2.31
N ILE A 118 -6.35 -5.96 1.14
CA ILE A 118 -5.66 -6.74 0.10
C ILE A 118 -4.31 -7.28 0.63
N ILE A 119 -3.53 -6.45 1.32
CA ILE A 119 -2.27 -6.87 1.94
C ILE A 119 -2.52 -7.94 3.01
N MET A 120 -3.48 -7.73 3.91
CA MET A 120 -3.83 -8.69 4.96
C MET A 120 -4.29 -10.03 4.36
N ARG A 121 -5.05 -10.01 3.26
CA ARG A 121 -5.48 -11.20 2.53
C ARG A 121 -4.30 -11.98 1.96
N HIS A 122 -3.32 -11.28 1.37
CA HIS A 122 -2.11 -11.90 0.83
C HIS A 122 -1.36 -12.68 1.91
N TYR A 123 -1.19 -12.10 3.10
CA TYR A 123 -0.50 -12.75 4.21
C TYR A 123 -1.38 -13.72 5.00
N GLY A 124 -2.70 -13.68 4.85
CA GLY A 124 -3.64 -14.47 5.65
C GLY A 124 -3.53 -14.17 7.16
N TYR A 125 -3.28 -12.94 7.52
CA TYR A 125 -3.01 -12.53 8.91
C TYR A 125 -3.64 -11.17 9.24
N PRO A 126 -4.12 -10.99 10.51
CA PRO A 126 -4.27 -11.98 11.58
C PRO A 126 -5.52 -12.85 11.41
N ALA A 127 -5.62 -13.99 12.09
CA ALA A 127 -6.83 -14.80 12.10
C ALA A 127 -7.97 -14.16 12.91
N THR A 128 -7.63 -13.34 13.90
CA THR A 128 -8.58 -12.60 14.75
C THR A 128 -8.03 -11.21 15.01
N GLY A 129 -8.86 -10.18 14.92
CA GLY A 129 -8.49 -8.82 15.27
C GLY A 129 -8.15 -8.67 16.77
N ARG A 130 -7.57 -7.53 17.15
CA ARG A 130 -7.22 -7.21 18.53
C ARG A 130 -7.62 -5.79 18.90
N GLY A 131 -8.08 -5.61 20.12
CA GLY A 131 -8.48 -4.31 20.64
C GLY A 131 -9.82 -3.82 20.09
N SER A 132 -10.04 -2.53 20.22
CA SER A 132 -11.25 -1.85 19.76
C SER A 132 -10.94 -0.40 19.43
N ASN A 133 -11.75 0.20 18.59
CA ASN A 133 -11.73 1.64 18.35
C ASN A 133 -13.15 2.21 18.31
N SER A 134 -13.30 3.45 18.75
CA SER A 134 -14.55 4.21 18.65
C SER A 134 -14.23 5.68 18.46
N TYR A 135 -14.86 6.30 17.47
CA TYR A 135 -14.71 7.73 17.18
C TYR A 135 -15.96 8.27 16.49
N THR A 136 -16.10 9.59 16.49
CA THR A 136 -17.16 10.27 15.72
C THR A 136 -16.57 10.78 14.42
N CYS A 137 -17.13 10.33 13.31
CA CYS A 137 -16.77 10.82 11.98
C CYS A 137 -17.07 12.33 11.91
N SER A 138 -16.06 13.13 11.59
CA SER A 138 -16.22 14.59 11.59
C SER A 138 -17.08 15.11 10.44
N TYR A 139 -17.16 14.35 9.35
CA TYR A 139 -17.94 14.70 8.18
C TYR A 139 -19.43 14.42 8.34
N THR A 140 -19.79 13.25 8.87
CA THR A 140 -21.20 12.82 9.01
C THR A 140 -21.76 13.03 10.42
N GLY A 141 -20.91 13.25 11.44
CA GLY A 141 -21.30 13.26 12.86
C GLY A 141 -21.66 11.87 13.41
N THR A 142 -21.51 10.80 12.61
CA THR A 142 -21.85 9.44 13.00
C THR A 142 -20.77 8.85 13.90
N THR A 143 -21.15 8.24 15.02
CA THR A 143 -20.21 7.49 15.86
C THR A 143 -20.02 6.08 15.29
N LEU A 144 -18.78 5.77 14.97
CA LEU A 144 -18.35 4.47 14.46
C LEU A 144 -17.59 3.74 15.58
N SER A 145 -17.84 2.44 15.73
CA SER A 145 -17.16 1.64 16.73
C SER A 145 -17.05 0.18 16.30
N ALA A 146 -15.93 -0.45 16.64
CA ALA A 146 -15.72 -1.88 16.44
C ALA A 146 -14.90 -2.47 17.58
N ASN A 147 -15.22 -3.70 17.96
CA ASN A 147 -14.38 -4.53 18.80
C ASN A 147 -13.77 -5.64 17.95
N PHE A 148 -12.54 -5.40 17.51
CA PHE A 148 -11.85 -6.28 16.58
C PHE A 148 -11.56 -7.66 17.15
N SER A 149 -11.52 -7.81 18.49
CA SER A 149 -11.33 -9.10 19.15
C SER A 149 -12.51 -10.07 18.91
N LYS A 150 -13.65 -9.56 18.46
CA LYS A 150 -14.81 -10.38 18.07
C LYS A 150 -14.80 -10.75 16.58
N SER A 151 -13.96 -10.11 15.78
CA SER A 151 -13.86 -10.35 14.33
C SER A 151 -12.90 -11.52 14.07
N LYS A 152 -13.41 -12.53 13.38
CA LYS A 152 -12.61 -13.66 12.89
C LYS A 152 -12.55 -13.58 11.37
N TYR A 153 -11.36 -13.68 10.81
CA TYR A 153 -11.14 -13.57 9.37
C TYR A 153 -10.82 -14.95 8.81
N ASP A 154 -11.78 -15.54 8.10
CA ASP A 154 -11.57 -16.78 7.36
C ASP A 154 -10.97 -16.46 5.99
N TRP A 155 -9.66 -16.34 5.96
CA TRP A 155 -8.90 -15.95 4.78
C TRP A 155 -9.13 -16.88 3.59
N LYS A 156 -9.42 -18.15 3.82
CA LYS A 156 -9.61 -19.13 2.76
C LYS A 156 -10.95 -18.97 2.05
N SER A 157 -11.97 -18.50 2.77
CA SER A 157 -13.31 -18.29 2.22
C SER A 157 -13.48 -16.94 1.50
N MET A 158 -12.52 -16.00 1.68
CA MET A 158 -12.57 -14.70 1.01
C MET A 158 -12.16 -14.84 -0.47
N PRO A 159 -13.04 -14.54 -1.44
CA PRO A 159 -12.70 -14.58 -2.86
C PRO A 159 -11.53 -13.66 -3.21
N MET A 160 -10.79 -13.99 -4.27
CA MET A 160 -9.66 -13.18 -4.74
C MET A 160 -10.00 -12.35 -5.97
N ASP A 161 -11.05 -12.71 -6.68
CA ASP A 161 -11.52 -12.07 -7.90
C ASP A 161 -12.28 -10.76 -7.61
N ASP A 162 -12.55 -10.01 -8.66
CA ASP A 162 -13.39 -8.81 -8.59
C ASP A 162 -14.87 -9.21 -8.40
N GLY A 163 -15.35 -8.93 -7.21
CA GLY A 163 -16.76 -9.17 -6.84
C GLY A 163 -17.66 -7.95 -7.01
N THR A 164 -17.26 -6.92 -7.73
CA THR A 164 -18.06 -5.70 -7.92
C THR A 164 -19.47 -6.03 -8.40
N ASN A 165 -20.46 -5.53 -7.66
CA ASN A 165 -21.89 -5.84 -7.85
C ASN A 165 -22.32 -7.29 -7.56
N SER A 166 -21.46 -8.13 -6.98
CA SER A 166 -21.81 -9.49 -6.59
C SER A 166 -22.71 -9.51 -5.36
N HIS A 167 -23.71 -10.38 -5.36
CA HIS A 167 -24.55 -10.68 -4.20
C HIS A 167 -24.15 -11.97 -3.49
N ASP A 168 -22.98 -12.53 -3.82
CA ASP A 168 -22.47 -13.72 -3.17
C ASP A 168 -22.05 -13.40 -1.72
N GLN A 169 -22.56 -14.19 -0.78
CA GLN A 169 -22.28 -14.05 0.65
C GLN A 169 -20.80 -14.31 0.99
N ALA A 170 -20.03 -14.92 0.10
CA ALA A 170 -18.60 -15.09 0.27
C ALA A 170 -17.85 -13.75 0.45
N TYR A 171 -18.40 -12.64 -0.09
CA TYR A 171 -17.86 -11.31 0.09
C TYR A 171 -18.19 -10.65 1.44
N ASP A 172 -19.07 -11.23 2.25
CA ASP A 172 -19.43 -10.67 3.57
C ASP A 172 -18.21 -10.60 4.51
N GLY A 173 -17.34 -11.61 4.43
CA GLY A 173 -16.07 -11.61 5.18
C GLY A 173 -15.13 -10.48 4.76
N VAL A 174 -15.07 -10.21 3.45
CA VAL A 174 -14.27 -9.10 2.88
C VAL A 174 -14.83 -7.76 3.32
N ALA A 175 -16.15 -7.56 3.22
CA ALA A 175 -16.81 -6.32 3.63
C ALA A 175 -16.62 -6.07 5.14
N ARG A 176 -16.68 -7.11 5.98
CA ARG A 176 -16.40 -6.99 7.41
C ARG A 176 -14.95 -6.56 7.66
N LEU A 177 -13.99 -7.20 7.01
CA LEU A 177 -12.59 -6.85 7.11
C LEU A 177 -12.36 -5.38 6.74
N MET A 178 -12.90 -4.92 5.63
CA MET A 178 -12.75 -3.53 5.17
C MET A 178 -13.36 -2.52 6.14
N SER A 179 -14.54 -2.82 6.68
CA SER A 179 -15.18 -1.99 7.72
C SER A 179 -14.36 -1.93 8.99
N ASP A 180 -13.84 -3.08 9.47
CA ASP A 180 -13.00 -3.13 10.67
C ASP A 180 -11.71 -2.31 10.47
N ILE A 181 -11.06 -2.42 9.32
CA ILE A 181 -9.86 -1.63 9.00
C ILE A 181 -10.21 -0.14 8.93
N GLY A 182 -11.28 0.24 8.25
CA GLY A 182 -11.71 1.64 8.16
C GLY A 182 -11.92 2.25 9.56
N ILE A 183 -12.56 1.50 10.47
CA ILE A 183 -12.73 1.94 11.87
C ILE A 183 -11.39 1.96 12.61
N ALA A 184 -10.51 0.98 12.38
CA ALA A 184 -9.21 0.92 13.04
C ALA A 184 -8.32 2.11 12.73
N VAL A 185 -8.35 2.61 11.48
CA VAL A 185 -7.55 3.76 11.03
C VAL A 185 -8.27 5.10 11.19
N GLY A 186 -9.48 5.11 11.75
CA GLY A 186 -10.24 6.34 11.94
C GLY A 186 -10.69 6.97 10.61
N MET A 187 -11.15 6.15 9.66
CA MET A 187 -11.60 6.63 8.35
C MET A 187 -12.72 7.66 8.50
N ASN A 188 -12.58 8.79 7.82
CA ASN A 188 -13.57 9.85 7.83
C ASN A 188 -14.52 9.67 6.63
N TYR A 189 -15.58 8.95 6.85
CA TYR A 189 -16.59 8.61 5.84
C TYR A 189 -17.52 9.78 5.50
#